data_4d8a11bfa0f387b1cca0d384107e568c
#
_entry.id   4d8a11bfa0f387b1cca0d384107e568c
#
_cell.length_a   1.000
_cell.length_b   1.000
_cell.length_c   1.000
_cell.angle_alpha   90.00
_cell.angle_beta   90.00
_cell.angle_gamma   90.00
#
_symmetry.space_group_name_H-M   'P 1'
#
loop_
_entity.id
_entity.type
_entity.pdbx_description
1 polymer ?
#
loop_
_entity_poly.entity_id
_entity_poly.type
_entity_poly.pdbx_seq_one_letter_code
_entity_poly.pdbx_strand_id
1 'polypeptide(L)'
;MANLFSSEFWSNLFTSDLAIDLGTASVLVHTKQSGRIVIYEPSIVALNTQTHEVEAVGDEAKQLLGRAPQGVQTIRPMKDGMIYEVDAAEKMLAAFIKKARPNRKLNTRIVVSVPPRAHQVARRAVKQVCYDAKAGEVFLVDQTMVAAIGAGLAINEKRGCMIVDIGGGTTDVAVISYNGKVFADSLLIAGDEMDEAIIKYIREKYNVLISESAAGR
;
A
#
# COMPACT_ATOMS: atom_id res chain seq x y z
N MET A 1 12.76 -23.60 26.27
CA MET A 1 11.48 -24.30 26.15
C MET A 1 10.38 -23.25 26.09
N ALA A 2 9.72 -23.12 24.95
CA ALA A 2 8.61 -22.17 24.83
C ALA A 2 7.47 -22.61 25.74
N ASN A 3 6.95 -21.68 26.54
CA ASN A 3 5.91 -21.97 27.52
C ASN A 3 4.60 -22.24 26.76
N LEU A 4 4.24 -23.53 26.58
CA LEU A 4 3.04 -24.01 25.87
C LEU A 4 1.71 -23.43 26.41
N PHE A 5 1.75 -22.77 27.56
CA PHE A 5 0.59 -22.19 28.24
C PHE A 5 0.57 -20.65 28.21
N SER A 6 1.49 -19.99 27.49
CA SER A 6 1.43 -18.54 27.36
C SER A 6 0.36 -18.12 26.35
N SER A 7 -0.37 -17.04 26.67
CA SER A 7 -1.34 -16.43 25.76
C SER A 7 -0.72 -16.05 24.41
N GLU A 8 0.58 -15.69 24.41
CA GLU A 8 1.36 -15.40 23.21
C GLU A 8 1.58 -16.63 22.33
N PHE A 9 1.80 -17.83 22.90
CA PHE A 9 1.95 -19.06 22.13
C PHE A 9 0.67 -19.37 21.35
N TRP A 10 -0.48 -19.31 22.03
CA TRP A 10 -1.78 -19.56 21.40
C TRP A 10 -2.17 -18.47 20.41
N SER A 11 -1.90 -17.21 20.72
CA SER A 11 -2.15 -16.11 19.79
C SER A 11 -1.33 -16.27 18.49
N ASN A 12 -0.05 -16.64 18.58
CA ASN A 12 0.79 -16.89 17.41
C ASN A 12 0.36 -18.12 16.58
N LEU A 13 -0.31 -19.10 17.20
CA LEU A 13 -0.81 -20.29 16.51
C LEU A 13 -2.11 -20.04 15.74
N PHE A 14 -2.93 -19.08 16.21
CA PHE A 14 -4.27 -18.80 15.69
C PHE A 14 -4.41 -17.44 14.99
N THR A 15 -3.34 -16.63 14.93
CA THR A 15 -3.33 -15.34 14.23
C THR A 15 -2.36 -15.35 13.05
N SER A 16 -2.76 -14.67 11.99
CA SER A 16 -1.89 -14.36 10.87
C SER A 16 -1.63 -12.87 10.87
N ASP A 17 -0.38 -12.48 11.10
CA ASP A 17 0.03 -11.08 11.15
C ASP A 17 0.53 -10.64 9.78
N LEU A 18 -0.09 -9.61 9.24
CA LEU A 18 0.28 -8.99 7.98
C LEU A 18 0.71 -7.53 8.22
N ALA A 19 1.78 -7.11 7.58
CA ALA A 19 2.07 -5.69 7.40
C ALA A 19 1.81 -5.32 5.94
N ILE A 20 1.00 -4.29 5.73
CA ILE A 20 0.58 -3.85 4.41
C ILE A 20 1.01 -2.41 4.21
N ASP A 21 1.73 -2.16 3.12
CA ASP A 21 1.91 -0.82 2.58
C ASP A 21 0.95 -0.66 1.40
N LEU A 22 -0.06 0.19 1.60
CA LEU A 22 -1.12 0.46 0.64
C LEU A 22 -0.81 1.75 -0.11
N GLY A 23 0.13 1.67 -1.06
CA GLY A 23 0.60 2.81 -1.82
C GLY A 23 -0.23 3.13 -3.06
N THR A 24 -0.02 4.33 -3.64
CA THR A 24 -0.68 4.78 -4.88
C THR A 24 -0.28 3.89 -6.06
N ALA A 25 1.00 3.64 -6.24
CA ALA A 25 1.53 2.86 -7.37
C ALA A 25 1.54 1.35 -7.10
N SER A 26 1.86 0.93 -5.88
CA SER A 26 2.04 -0.48 -5.53
C SER A 26 1.54 -0.81 -4.12
N VAL A 27 1.15 -2.07 -3.94
CA VAL A 27 0.84 -2.68 -2.65
C VAL A 27 1.94 -3.67 -2.28
N LEU A 28 2.47 -3.53 -1.07
CA LEU A 28 3.37 -4.52 -0.48
C LEU A 28 2.68 -5.23 0.68
N VAL A 29 2.81 -6.54 0.74
CA VAL A 29 2.33 -7.34 1.87
C VAL A 29 3.48 -8.19 2.41
N HIS A 30 3.81 -7.96 3.66
CA HIS A 30 4.74 -8.76 4.43
C HIS A 30 3.96 -9.67 5.38
N THR A 31 4.38 -10.92 5.51
CA THR A 31 3.79 -11.86 6.48
C THR A 31 4.80 -12.18 7.57
N LYS A 32 4.38 -12.11 8.83
CA LYS A 32 5.21 -12.51 9.97
C LYS A 32 5.63 -13.98 9.88
N GLN A 33 4.75 -14.83 9.36
CA GLN A 33 4.98 -16.27 9.26
C GLN A 33 6.15 -16.62 8.34
N SER A 34 6.29 -15.95 7.20
CA SER A 34 7.40 -16.17 6.27
C SER A 34 8.61 -15.27 6.52
N GLY A 35 8.43 -14.19 7.29
CA GLY A 35 9.45 -13.18 7.56
C GLY A 35 9.87 -12.38 6.30
N ARG A 36 9.04 -12.35 5.26
CA ARG A 36 9.36 -11.71 3.99
C ARG A 36 8.15 -11.05 3.35
N ILE A 37 8.40 -10.16 2.38
CA ILE A 37 7.39 -9.62 1.47
C ILE A 37 6.92 -10.76 0.57
N VAL A 38 5.63 -11.04 0.59
CA VAL A 38 4.97 -12.10 -0.21
C VAL A 38 4.18 -11.54 -1.38
N ILE A 39 3.86 -10.24 -1.34
CA ILE A 39 3.22 -9.50 -2.43
C ILE A 39 3.97 -8.18 -2.61
N TYR A 40 4.34 -7.90 -3.84
CA TYR A 40 4.78 -6.60 -4.32
C TYR A 40 4.20 -6.44 -5.72
N GLU A 41 3.04 -5.83 -5.78
CA GLU A 41 2.26 -5.75 -7.01
C GLU A 41 1.63 -4.35 -7.18
N PRO A 42 1.30 -3.95 -8.42
CA PRO A 42 0.64 -2.66 -8.68
C PRO A 42 -0.69 -2.52 -7.95
N SER A 43 -1.01 -1.30 -7.51
CA SER A 43 -2.31 -0.93 -6.91
C SER A 43 -3.38 -0.82 -7.98
N ILE A 44 -3.72 -1.93 -8.63
CA ILE A 44 -4.67 -2.00 -9.74
C ILE A 44 -5.59 -3.19 -9.52
N VAL A 45 -6.88 -3.00 -9.82
CA VAL A 45 -7.88 -4.07 -9.84
C VAL A 45 -8.66 -4.01 -11.15
N ALA A 46 -8.97 -5.16 -11.72
CA ALA A 46 -9.89 -5.32 -12.83
C ALA A 46 -11.20 -5.91 -12.31
N LEU A 47 -12.30 -5.21 -12.56
CA LEU A 47 -13.63 -5.59 -12.13
C LEU A 47 -14.51 -5.86 -13.34
N ASN A 48 -15.37 -6.88 -13.25
CA ASN A 48 -16.47 -7.08 -14.16
C ASN A 48 -17.49 -5.94 -13.99
N THR A 49 -17.86 -5.27 -15.07
CA THR A 49 -18.75 -4.09 -15.02
C THR A 49 -20.20 -4.43 -14.71
N GLN A 50 -20.61 -5.70 -14.87
CA GLN A 50 -21.97 -6.15 -14.60
C GLN A 50 -22.11 -6.79 -13.21
N THR A 51 -21.19 -7.68 -12.86
CA THR A 51 -21.24 -8.41 -11.59
C THR A 51 -20.47 -7.71 -10.47
N HIS A 52 -19.62 -6.74 -10.80
CA HIS A 52 -18.68 -6.08 -9.89
C HIS A 52 -17.71 -7.05 -9.18
N GLU A 53 -17.54 -8.25 -9.72
CA GLU A 53 -16.59 -9.23 -9.21
C GLU A 53 -15.16 -8.93 -9.68
N VAL A 54 -14.19 -9.41 -8.90
CA VAL A 54 -12.77 -9.24 -9.22
C VAL A 54 -12.36 -10.25 -10.28
N GLU A 55 -11.94 -9.75 -11.44
CA GLU A 55 -11.36 -10.55 -12.52
C GLU A 55 -9.85 -10.72 -12.36
N ALA A 56 -9.14 -9.65 -11.96
CA ALA A 56 -7.71 -9.66 -11.74
C ALA A 56 -7.27 -8.58 -10.74
N VAL A 57 -6.10 -8.75 -10.13
CA VAL A 57 -5.44 -7.73 -9.28
C VAL A 57 -3.94 -7.66 -9.59
N GLY A 58 -3.34 -6.53 -9.26
CA GLY A 58 -1.90 -6.35 -9.34
C GLY A 58 -1.36 -6.46 -10.76
N ASP A 59 -0.34 -7.29 -10.96
CA ASP A 59 0.32 -7.48 -12.25
C ASP A 59 -0.62 -8.01 -13.34
N GLU A 60 -1.54 -8.89 -12.99
CA GLU A 60 -2.53 -9.41 -13.93
C GLU A 60 -3.50 -8.30 -14.38
N ALA A 61 -3.97 -7.47 -13.45
CA ALA A 61 -4.83 -6.32 -13.78
C ALA A 61 -4.06 -5.26 -14.58
N LYS A 62 -2.77 -5.04 -14.28
CA LYS A 62 -1.90 -4.12 -15.04
C LYS A 62 -1.79 -4.52 -16.51
N GLN A 63 -1.75 -5.82 -16.82
CA GLN A 63 -1.72 -6.29 -18.21
C GLN A 63 -2.99 -5.94 -18.99
N LEU A 64 -4.11 -5.70 -18.32
CA LEU A 64 -5.38 -5.33 -18.92
C LEU A 64 -5.53 -3.81 -19.13
N LEU A 65 -4.61 -2.98 -18.61
CA LEU A 65 -4.66 -1.52 -18.82
C LEU A 65 -4.63 -1.17 -20.30
N GLY A 66 -5.65 -0.42 -20.76
CA GLY A 66 -5.80 0.00 -22.15
C GLY A 66 -6.15 -1.10 -23.15
N ARG A 67 -6.32 -2.35 -22.69
CA ARG A 67 -6.70 -3.51 -23.51
C ARG A 67 -7.66 -4.48 -22.82
N ALA A 68 -8.39 -4.00 -21.80
CA ALA A 68 -9.37 -4.83 -21.10
C ALA A 68 -10.46 -5.32 -22.08
N PRO A 69 -10.90 -6.59 -21.97
CA PRO A 69 -12.01 -7.10 -22.78
C PRO A 69 -13.31 -6.37 -22.44
N GLN A 70 -14.29 -6.48 -23.36
CA GLN A 70 -15.61 -5.90 -23.12
C GLN A 70 -16.20 -6.45 -21.82
N GLY A 71 -16.76 -5.58 -20.98
CA GLY A 71 -17.33 -5.95 -19.69
C GLY A 71 -16.32 -5.98 -18.53
N VAL A 72 -15.05 -5.61 -18.76
CA VAL A 72 -14.03 -5.50 -17.72
C VAL A 72 -13.50 -4.07 -17.65
N GLN A 73 -13.43 -3.51 -16.45
CA GLN A 73 -12.86 -2.19 -16.18
C GLN A 73 -11.67 -2.32 -15.24
N THR A 74 -10.54 -1.71 -15.62
CA THR A 74 -9.37 -1.59 -14.76
C THR A 74 -9.43 -0.28 -13.98
N ILE A 75 -9.19 -0.36 -12.66
CA ILE A 75 -9.31 0.76 -11.72
C ILE A 75 -8.02 0.85 -10.90
N ARG A 76 -7.52 2.08 -10.71
CA ARG A 76 -6.50 2.40 -9.71
C ARG A 76 -7.21 2.98 -8.49
N PRO A 77 -7.42 2.19 -7.42
CA PRO A 77 -8.26 2.63 -6.29
C PRO A 77 -7.56 3.60 -5.35
N MET A 78 -6.24 3.76 -5.51
CA MET A 78 -5.42 4.67 -4.71
C MET A 78 -5.02 5.88 -5.53
N LYS A 79 -5.06 7.07 -4.91
CA LYS A 79 -4.60 8.33 -5.48
C LYS A 79 -4.01 9.20 -4.38
N ASP A 80 -2.88 9.85 -4.64
CA ASP A 80 -2.24 10.81 -3.72
C ASP A 80 -2.06 10.22 -2.30
N GLY A 81 -1.63 8.94 -2.22
CA GLY A 81 -1.45 8.21 -0.96
C GLY A 81 -2.73 7.85 -0.21
N MET A 82 -3.91 8.07 -0.81
CA MET A 82 -5.21 7.84 -0.16
C MET A 82 -6.12 6.95 -0.99
N ILE A 83 -7.12 6.37 -0.33
CA ILE A 83 -8.18 5.62 -1.01
C ILE A 83 -9.09 6.62 -1.72
N TYR A 84 -9.20 6.49 -3.04
CA TYR A 84 -10.07 7.27 -3.90
C TYR A 84 -11.35 6.50 -4.27
N GLU A 85 -11.19 5.22 -4.62
CA GLU A 85 -12.30 4.30 -4.98
C GLU A 85 -12.44 3.23 -3.89
N VAL A 86 -13.33 3.46 -2.91
CA VAL A 86 -13.44 2.62 -1.70
C VAL A 86 -13.78 1.17 -2.03
N ASP A 87 -14.80 0.93 -2.86
CA ASP A 87 -15.25 -0.41 -3.27
C ASP A 87 -14.15 -1.19 -4.01
N ALA A 88 -13.46 -0.52 -4.93
CA ALA A 88 -12.34 -1.12 -5.67
C ALA A 88 -11.14 -1.42 -4.75
N ALA A 89 -10.84 -0.52 -3.78
CA ALA A 89 -9.78 -0.73 -2.81
C ALA A 89 -10.07 -1.92 -1.88
N GLU A 90 -11.32 -2.05 -1.41
CA GLU A 90 -11.77 -3.18 -0.60
C GLU A 90 -11.55 -4.50 -1.33
N LYS A 91 -12.05 -4.59 -2.56
CA LYS A 91 -11.94 -5.80 -3.38
C LYS A 91 -10.49 -6.14 -3.72
N MET A 92 -9.69 -5.15 -4.06
CA MET A 92 -8.25 -5.32 -4.31
C MET A 92 -7.54 -5.84 -3.05
N LEU A 93 -7.77 -5.21 -1.91
CA LEU A 93 -7.15 -5.59 -0.65
C LEU A 93 -7.58 -6.98 -0.19
N ALA A 94 -8.88 -7.32 -0.32
CA ALA A 94 -9.40 -8.65 -0.03
C ALA A 94 -8.73 -9.73 -0.89
N ALA A 95 -8.50 -9.45 -2.16
CA ALA A 95 -7.80 -10.36 -3.07
C ALA A 95 -6.33 -10.54 -2.66
N PHE A 96 -5.62 -9.46 -2.31
CA PHE A 96 -4.24 -9.55 -1.83
C PHE A 96 -4.11 -10.25 -0.48
N ILE A 97 -5.00 -9.98 0.47
CA ILE A 97 -5.03 -10.70 1.76
C ILE A 97 -5.28 -12.20 1.52
N LYS A 98 -6.19 -12.55 0.62
CA LYS A 98 -6.45 -13.94 0.24
C LYS A 98 -5.23 -14.59 -0.40
N LYS A 99 -4.51 -13.88 -1.28
CA LYS A 99 -3.28 -14.36 -1.94
C LYS A 99 -2.14 -14.53 -0.95
N ALA A 100 -2.01 -13.61 0.02
CA ALA A 100 -1.00 -13.67 1.07
C ALA A 100 -1.26 -14.78 2.11
N ARG A 101 -2.52 -15.23 2.26
CA ARG A 101 -2.97 -16.18 3.26
C ARG A 101 -3.71 -17.35 2.65
N PRO A 102 -3.04 -18.42 2.25
CA PRO A 102 -3.73 -19.61 1.76
C PRO A 102 -4.58 -20.31 2.86
N ASN A 103 -4.24 -20.14 4.13
CA ASN A 103 -4.97 -20.75 5.26
C ASN A 103 -5.92 -19.74 5.92
N ARG A 104 -7.23 -19.80 5.57
CA ARG A 104 -8.29 -18.85 5.99
C ARG A 104 -8.78 -19.01 7.43
N LYS A 105 -8.32 -20.01 8.18
CA LYS A 105 -8.86 -20.34 9.51
C LYS A 105 -8.32 -19.46 10.64
N LEU A 106 -7.31 -18.64 10.37
CA LEU A 106 -6.66 -17.82 11.39
C LEU A 106 -7.24 -16.40 11.39
N ASN A 107 -7.43 -15.84 12.58
CA ASN A 107 -7.75 -14.44 12.74
C ASN A 107 -6.59 -13.58 12.18
N THR A 108 -6.87 -12.51 11.44
CA THR A 108 -5.85 -11.70 10.79
C THR A 108 -5.68 -10.39 11.53
N ARG A 109 -4.47 -10.13 12.02
CA ARG A 109 -4.07 -8.80 12.46
C ARG A 109 -3.31 -8.12 11.33
N ILE A 110 -3.73 -6.91 11.01
CA ILE A 110 -3.13 -6.12 9.93
C ILE A 110 -2.55 -4.84 10.50
N VAL A 111 -1.29 -4.57 10.19
CA VAL A 111 -0.65 -3.28 10.36
C VAL A 111 -0.61 -2.61 8.99
N VAL A 112 -1.15 -1.40 8.87
CA VAL A 112 -1.16 -0.63 7.60
C VAL A 112 -0.46 0.70 7.81
N SER A 113 0.46 1.04 6.90
CA SER A 113 1.08 2.37 6.84
C SER A 113 0.08 3.40 6.32
N VAL A 114 0.15 4.62 6.84
CA VAL A 114 -0.62 5.78 6.37
C VAL A 114 0.27 7.00 6.29
N PRO A 115 0.10 7.86 5.27
CA PRO A 115 0.88 9.08 5.12
C PRO A 115 0.76 10.01 6.35
N PRO A 116 1.78 10.85 6.64
CA PRO A 116 1.75 11.77 7.78
C PRO A 116 0.56 12.72 7.80
N ARG A 117 0.14 13.17 6.61
CA ARG A 117 -1.00 14.10 6.43
C ARG A 117 -2.36 13.43 6.30
N ALA A 118 -2.44 12.09 6.41
CA ALA A 118 -3.73 11.40 6.34
C ALA A 118 -4.68 11.92 7.43
N HIS A 119 -5.76 12.59 7.02
CA HIS A 119 -6.81 13.08 7.90
C HIS A 119 -7.56 11.92 8.55
N GLN A 120 -8.27 12.20 9.65
CA GLN A 120 -9.03 11.16 10.38
C GLN A 120 -10.03 10.40 9.50
N VAL A 121 -10.65 11.07 8.52
CA VAL A 121 -11.58 10.43 7.59
C VAL A 121 -10.85 9.40 6.73
N ALA A 122 -9.70 9.76 6.14
CA ALA A 122 -8.88 8.84 5.36
C ALA A 122 -8.38 7.65 6.19
N ARG A 123 -7.92 7.91 7.43
CA ARG A 123 -7.52 6.86 8.38
C ARG A 123 -8.65 5.88 8.69
N ARG A 124 -9.88 6.40 8.87
CA ARG A 124 -11.07 5.56 9.07
C ARG A 124 -11.40 4.75 7.83
N ALA A 125 -11.30 5.35 6.63
CA ALA A 125 -11.53 4.63 5.37
C ALA A 125 -10.55 3.45 5.20
N VAL A 126 -9.25 3.64 5.47
CA VAL A 126 -8.26 2.56 5.43
C VAL A 126 -8.62 1.44 6.42
N LYS A 127 -8.99 1.78 7.66
CA LYS A 127 -9.44 0.77 8.64
C LYS A 127 -10.66 0.02 8.16
N GLN A 128 -11.66 0.75 7.64
CA GLN A 128 -12.91 0.15 7.18
C GLN A 128 -12.66 -0.83 6.05
N VAL A 129 -11.89 -0.43 5.03
CA VAL A 129 -11.52 -1.30 3.91
C VAL A 129 -10.80 -2.57 4.39
N CYS A 130 -9.93 -2.47 5.39
CA CYS A 130 -9.28 -3.65 5.96
C CYS A 130 -10.29 -4.58 6.69
N TYR A 131 -11.24 -4.02 7.45
CA TYR A 131 -12.28 -4.82 8.12
C TYR A 131 -13.23 -5.48 7.12
N ASP A 132 -13.61 -4.76 6.07
CA ASP A 132 -14.48 -5.28 5.00
C ASP A 132 -13.76 -6.40 4.23
N ALA A 133 -12.43 -6.29 4.08
CA ALA A 133 -11.55 -7.36 3.58
C ALA A 133 -11.33 -8.51 4.58
N LYS A 134 -12.12 -8.57 5.69
CA LYS A 134 -12.11 -9.62 6.72
C LYS A 134 -10.85 -9.66 7.59
N ALA A 135 -10.26 -8.51 7.88
CA ALA A 135 -9.30 -8.37 8.97
C ALA A 135 -10.00 -8.50 10.33
N GLY A 136 -9.37 -9.15 11.30
CA GLY A 136 -9.85 -9.23 12.68
C GLY A 136 -9.48 -8.00 13.50
N GLU A 137 -8.23 -7.54 13.36
CA GLU A 137 -7.71 -6.35 14.02
C GLU A 137 -6.89 -5.51 13.04
N VAL A 138 -7.03 -4.18 13.12
CA VAL A 138 -6.34 -3.25 12.22
C VAL A 138 -5.63 -2.16 13.01
N PHE A 139 -4.32 -2.07 12.83
CA PHE A 139 -3.44 -1.06 13.41
C PHE A 139 -2.92 -0.15 12.30
N LEU A 140 -3.11 1.16 12.48
CA LEU A 140 -2.52 2.15 11.58
C LEU A 140 -1.21 2.67 12.17
N VAL A 141 -0.18 2.69 11.34
CA VAL A 141 1.13 3.22 11.69
C VAL A 141 1.52 4.35 10.74
N ASP A 142 2.40 5.21 11.20
CA ASP A 142 2.89 6.32 10.39
C ASP A 142 3.92 5.82 9.37
N GLN A 143 3.71 6.14 8.09
CA GLN A 143 4.53 5.67 6.97
C GLN A 143 5.99 6.12 7.12
N THR A 144 6.24 7.39 7.44
CA THR A 144 7.60 7.90 7.59
C THR A 144 8.35 7.28 8.77
N MET A 145 7.62 6.96 9.85
CA MET A 145 8.21 6.28 11.01
C MET A 145 8.64 4.85 10.67
N VAL A 146 7.79 4.09 10.01
CA VAL A 146 8.13 2.71 9.63
C VAL A 146 9.17 2.67 8.52
N ALA A 147 9.16 3.64 7.60
CA ALA A 147 10.22 3.81 6.60
C ALA A 147 11.59 4.08 7.24
N ALA A 148 11.64 4.97 8.25
CA ALA A 148 12.86 5.24 9.00
C ALA A 148 13.40 4.02 9.75
N ILE A 149 12.50 3.24 10.37
CA ILE A 149 12.85 1.97 11.03
C ILE A 149 13.38 0.96 9.99
N GLY A 150 12.70 0.82 8.87
CA GLY A 150 13.09 -0.08 7.79
C GLY A 150 14.44 0.28 7.16
N ALA A 151 14.75 1.58 7.07
CA ALA A 151 16.05 2.09 6.63
C ALA A 151 17.17 1.96 7.69
N GLY A 152 16.85 1.47 8.89
CA GLY A 152 17.82 1.30 9.98
C GLY A 152 18.29 2.62 10.62
N LEU A 153 17.49 3.70 10.52
CA LEU A 153 17.83 4.96 11.16
C LEU A 153 17.76 4.85 12.69
N ALA A 154 18.70 5.49 13.38
CA ALA A 154 18.77 5.51 14.85
C ALA A 154 17.73 6.47 15.44
N ILE A 155 16.44 6.14 15.27
CA ILE A 155 15.30 7.00 15.64
C ILE A 155 15.19 7.25 17.15
N ASN A 156 15.79 6.39 17.99
CA ASN A 156 15.79 6.46 19.45
C ASN A 156 16.85 7.42 20.03
N GLU A 157 17.77 7.91 19.20
CA GLU A 157 18.80 8.83 19.63
C GLU A 157 18.30 10.27 19.75
N LYS A 158 19.07 11.11 20.49
CA LYS A 158 18.84 12.57 20.61
C LYS A 158 19.05 13.30 19.28
N ARG A 159 19.90 12.76 18.43
CA ARG A 159 20.20 13.32 17.12
C ARG A 159 19.00 13.17 16.19
N GLY A 160 18.61 14.26 15.52
CA GLY A 160 17.59 14.20 14.48
C GLY A 160 18.03 13.35 13.28
N CYS A 161 17.17 12.42 12.84
CA CYS A 161 17.29 11.70 11.59
C CYS A 161 16.23 12.21 10.63
N MET A 162 16.58 12.36 9.35
CA MET A 162 15.64 12.75 8.31
C MET A 162 15.39 11.57 7.37
N ILE A 163 14.15 11.34 7.06
CA ILE A 163 13.70 10.39 6.03
C ILE A 163 12.94 11.13 4.94
N VAL A 164 13.21 10.79 3.70
CA VAL A 164 12.45 11.22 2.52
C VAL A 164 11.98 9.93 1.82
N ASP A 165 10.68 9.76 1.72
CA ASP A 165 10.04 8.62 1.09
C ASP A 165 9.31 9.11 -0.16
N ILE A 166 9.78 8.69 -1.35
CA ILE A 166 9.23 9.11 -2.65
C ILE A 166 8.46 7.93 -3.22
N GLY A 167 7.13 7.99 -3.14
CA GLY A 167 6.22 6.99 -3.67
C GLY A 167 5.76 7.28 -5.10
N GLY A 168 4.63 6.69 -5.49
CA GLY A 168 3.94 7.00 -6.76
C GLY A 168 3.20 8.33 -6.72
N GLY A 169 2.37 8.55 -5.70
CA GLY A 169 1.51 9.74 -5.59
C GLY A 169 1.89 10.72 -4.48
N THR A 170 2.82 10.37 -3.58
CA THR A 170 3.28 11.24 -2.50
C THR A 170 4.79 11.20 -2.31
N THR A 171 5.35 12.35 -1.91
CA THR A 171 6.68 12.44 -1.34
C THR A 171 6.52 12.85 0.13
N ASP A 172 6.86 11.96 1.04
CA ASP A 172 6.74 12.13 2.47
C ASP A 172 8.09 12.44 3.11
N VAL A 173 8.15 13.49 3.92
CA VAL A 173 9.38 13.91 4.59
C VAL A 173 9.14 13.96 6.09
N ALA A 174 10.04 13.40 6.88
CA ALA A 174 10.00 13.55 8.33
C ALA A 174 11.38 13.71 8.94
N VAL A 175 11.43 14.49 10.03
CA VAL A 175 12.56 14.56 10.95
C VAL A 175 12.12 13.88 12.25
N ILE A 176 12.90 12.90 12.67
CA ILE A 176 12.59 12.01 13.78
C ILE A 176 13.72 12.12 14.82
N SER A 177 13.38 12.20 16.11
CA SER A 177 14.29 12.18 17.23
C SER A 177 13.58 11.60 18.45
N TYR A 178 14.26 10.82 19.27
CA TYR A 178 13.67 10.21 20.48
C TYR A 178 12.36 9.44 20.23
N ASN A 179 12.30 8.64 19.18
CA ASN A 179 11.12 7.90 18.75
C ASN A 179 9.90 8.78 18.44
N GLY A 180 10.08 10.10 18.32
CA GLY A 180 9.03 11.06 18.02
C GLY A 180 9.30 11.81 16.72
N LYS A 181 8.24 12.17 16.02
CA LYS A 181 8.33 13.07 14.86
C LYS A 181 8.46 14.51 15.37
N VAL A 182 9.56 15.16 15.00
CA VAL A 182 9.79 16.60 15.25
C VAL A 182 9.10 17.42 14.17
N PHE A 183 9.14 16.92 12.94
CA PHE A 183 8.50 17.50 11.77
C PHE A 183 8.08 16.39 10.83
N ALA A 184 6.95 16.54 10.16
CA ALA A 184 6.56 15.68 9.04
C ALA A 184 5.65 16.44 8.09
N ASP A 185 5.84 16.20 6.81
CA ASP A 185 5.04 16.77 5.73
C ASP A 185 4.92 15.82 4.56
N SER A 186 3.91 16.03 3.71
CA SER A 186 3.67 15.26 2.50
C SER A 186 3.43 16.23 1.33
N LEU A 187 4.08 15.95 0.20
CA LEU A 187 3.88 16.63 -1.07
C LEU A 187 3.12 15.70 -2.01
N LEU A 188 2.18 16.23 -2.76
CA LEU A 188 1.47 15.52 -3.84
C LEU A 188 2.24 15.67 -5.17
N ILE A 189 3.55 15.47 -5.12
CA ILE A 189 4.45 15.45 -6.27
C ILE A 189 5.38 14.26 -6.07
N ALA A 190 5.26 13.26 -6.92
CA ALA A 190 5.99 12.02 -6.80
C ALA A 190 6.15 11.32 -8.17
N GLY A 191 6.24 10.00 -8.20
CA GLY A 191 6.52 9.25 -9.43
C GLY A 191 5.52 9.49 -10.55
N ASP A 192 4.22 9.57 -10.24
CA ASP A 192 3.16 9.73 -11.24
C ASP A 192 3.29 11.10 -11.94
N GLU A 193 3.56 12.20 -11.21
CA GLU A 193 3.78 13.53 -11.77
C GLU A 193 5.10 13.61 -12.54
N MET A 194 6.13 12.85 -12.13
CA MET A 194 7.38 12.75 -12.87
C MET A 194 7.16 12.07 -14.23
N ASP A 195 6.40 10.98 -14.26
CA ASP A 195 6.04 10.27 -15.49
C ASP A 195 5.21 11.17 -16.44
N GLU A 196 4.22 11.90 -15.91
CA GLU A 196 3.42 12.85 -16.67
C GLU A 196 4.29 13.96 -17.26
N ALA A 197 5.24 14.49 -16.51
CA ALA A 197 6.17 15.51 -16.99
C ALA A 197 7.04 14.99 -18.13
N ILE A 198 7.50 13.73 -18.07
CA ILE A 198 8.27 13.08 -19.12
C ILE A 198 7.40 12.90 -20.38
N ILE A 199 6.17 12.39 -20.24
CA ILE A 199 5.23 12.22 -21.35
C ILE A 199 4.96 13.55 -22.05
N LYS A 200 4.70 14.60 -21.27
CA LYS A 200 4.46 15.94 -21.78
C LYS A 200 5.67 16.47 -22.55
N TYR A 201 6.87 16.37 -21.97
CA TYR A 201 8.10 16.83 -22.60
C TYR A 201 8.37 16.12 -23.94
N ILE A 202 8.23 14.79 -23.98
CA ILE A 202 8.42 14.00 -25.21
C ILE A 202 7.40 14.39 -26.27
N ARG A 203 6.15 14.59 -25.88
CA ARG A 203 5.10 15.04 -26.80
C ARG A 203 5.38 16.42 -27.39
N GLU A 204 5.75 17.39 -26.55
CA GLU A 204 6.01 18.76 -26.97
C GLU A 204 7.28 18.89 -27.85
N LYS A 205 8.34 18.18 -27.47
CA LYS A 205 9.62 18.32 -28.13
C LYS A 205 9.78 17.46 -29.38
N TYR A 206 9.21 16.25 -29.35
CA TYR A 206 9.43 15.27 -30.44
C TYR A 206 8.14 14.90 -31.17
N ASN A 207 6.99 15.44 -30.76
CA ASN A 207 5.68 15.09 -31.28
C ASN A 207 5.36 13.58 -31.27
N VAL A 208 5.83 12.89 -30.22
CA VAL A 208 5.66 11.44 -29.98
C VAL A 208 4.81 11.22 -28.75
N LEU A 209 3.85 10.31 -28.83
CA LEU A 209 3.08 9.84 -27.68
C LEU A 209 3.76 8.58 -27.11
N ILE A 210 4.07 8.62 -25.82
CA ILE A 210 4.55 7.47 -25.07
C ILE A 210 3.53 7.11 -23.98
N SER A 211 3.51 5.83 -23.55
CA SER A 211 2.68 5.38 -22.45
C SER A 211 3.31 5.70 -21.09
N GLU A 212 2.50 5.75 -20.03
CA GLU A 212 3.00 5.83 -18.63
C GLU A 212 4.05 4.74 -18.35
N SER A 213 3.82 3.50 -18.79
CA SER A 213 4.78 2.41 -18.63
C SER A 213 6.10 2.61 -19.39
N ALA A 214 6.13 3.49 -20.39
CA ALA A 214 7.38 3.83 -21.10
C ALA A 214 8.10 5.01 -20.42
N ALA A 215 7.37 5.92 -19.80
CA ALA A 215 7.92 7.03 -19.05
C ALA A 215 8.58 6.58 -17.75
N GLY A 216 7.98 5.61 -17.04
CA GLY A 216 8.47 5.09 -15.75
C GLY A 216 9.58 4.03 -15.88
N ARG A 217 10.22 3.85 -17.04
CA ARG A 217 11.38 2.96 -17.26
C ARG A 217 12.67 3.74 -17.27
#